data_5b3a80bb828c45c027ed96b264faa235
#
_entry.id   5b3a80bb828c45c027ed96b264faa235
#
_cell.length_a   1.000
_cell.length_b   1.000
_cell.length_c   1.000
_cell.angle_alpha   90.00
_cell.angle_beta   90.00
_cell.angle_gamma   90.00
#
_symmetry.space_group_name_H-M   'P 1'
#
loop_
_entity.id
_entity.type
_entity.pdbx_description
1 polymer ?
#
loop_
_entity_poly.entity_id
_entity_poly.type
_entity_poly.pdbx_seq_one_letter_code
_entity_poly.pdbx_strand_id
1 'polypeptide(L)'
;LETAAESYRVFRFGEDVSRCDVAARYLGGTLEGSRFELSFRTGERFTLEWALTGRHQARNAAAAAALAVAIGIPPETIAAGVVHARLPGMRSKVTRLDGVTYVNDAYNANPGSMRAALANLAEFADPARLVLVLGEMRELGGSEAAEHRALVENALQTFPGVRLLTVGRAFGECPGALRFDRSEEVVETLAKLVRDGDLVFAKGSRGIAVELALPEAAR
;
A
#
# COMPACT_ATOMS: atom_id res chain seq x y z
N LEU A 1 -7.58 -27.32 -6.31
CA LEU A 1 -6.72 -26.62 -7.29
C LEU A 1 -5.82 -27.60 -8.08
N GLU A 2 -5.36 -28.70 -7.49
CA GLU A 2 -4.55 -29.71 -8.19
C GLU A 2 -5.35 -30.49 -9.25
N THR A 3 -6.60 -30.83 -8.97
CA THR A 3 -7.47 -31.57 -9.91
C THR A 3 -7.87 -30.74 -11.15
N ALA A 4 -7.87 -29.41 -11.09
CA ALA A 4 -8.13 -28.56 -12.23
C ALA A 4 -6.88 -28.37 -13.14
N ALA A 5 -5.68 -28.69 -12.64
CA ALA A 5 -4.42 -28.50 -13.35
C ALA A 5 -4.21 -29.52 -14.51
N GLU A 6 -4.92 -30.64 -14.51
CA GLU A 6 -4.81 -31.64 -15.60
C GLU A 6 -5.41 -31.16 -16.94
N SER A 7 -6.32 -30.19 -16.90
CA SER A 7 -6.99 -29.65 -18.09
C SER A 7 -6.54 -28.26 -18.51
N TYR A 8 -5.76 -27.56 -17.67
CA TYR A 8 -5.35 -26.17 -17.92
C TYR A 8 -3.88 -25.96 -17.60
N ARG A 9 -3.19 -25.13 -18.44
CA ARG A 9 -1.85 -24.69 -18.13
C ARG A 9 -1.92 -23.61 -17.05
N VAL A 10 -1.41 -23.93 -15.85
CA VAL A 10 -1.39 -23.05 -14.68
C VAL A 10 -0.03 -22.36 -14.57
N PHE A 11 -0.01 -21.04 -14.53
CA PHE A 11 1.17 -20.26 -14.23
C PHE A 11 1.14 -19.77 -12.78
N ARG A 12 2.21 -20.01 -12.04
CA ARG A 12 2.34 -19.66 -10.63
C ARG A 12 3.27 -18.47 -10.44
N PHE A 13 2.92 -17.59 -9.54
CA PHE A 13 3.77 -16.48 -9.14
C PHE A 13 3.90 -16.39 -7.61
N GLY A 14 4.99 -15.79 -7.12
CA GLY A 14 5.24 -15.64 -5.69
C GLY A 14 6.61 -15.03 -5.39
N GLU A 15 7.21 -15.43 -4.28
CA GLU A 15 8.52 -14.95 -3.84
C GLU A 15 9.65 -16.01 -4.06
N ASP A 16 9.29 -17.25 -4.31
CA ASP A 16 10.23 -18.38 -4.47
C ASP A 16 10.08 -18.99 -5.87
N VAL A 17 11.09 -18.80 -6.71
CA VAL A 17 11.12 -19.30 -8.08
C VAL A 17 11.17 -20.84 -8.17
N SER A 18 11.62 -21.55 -7.12
CA SER A 18 11.61 -23.01 -7.11
C SER A 18 10.17 -23.57 -7.12
N ARG A 19 9.18 -22.77 -6.69
CA ARG A 19 7.76 -23.14 -6.58
C ARG A 19 6.85 -22.40 -7.55
N CYS A 20 7.42 -21.41 -8.28
CA CYS A 20 6.68 -20.50 -9.15
C CYS A 20 7.28 -20.46 -10.55
N ASP A 21 6.50 -20.04 -11.55
CA ASP A 21 7.01 -19.77 -12.91
C ASP A 21 7.69 -18.41 -12.95
N VAL A 22 7.19 -17.46 -12.13
CA VAL A 22 7.82 -16.15 -11.91
C VAL A 22 7.80 -15.83 -10.42
N ALA A 23 8.91 -15.37 -9.89
CA ALA A 23 9.03 -14.91 -8.51
C ALA A 23 9.57 -13.48 -8.44
N ALA A 24 9.09 -12.70 -7.47
CA ALA A 24 9.67 -11.40 -7.14
C ALA A 24 10.09 -11.39 -5.68
N ARG A 25 11.39 -11.32 -5.43
CA ARG A 25 11.98 -11.19 -4.10
C ARG A 25 12.24 -9.72 -3.81
N TYR A 26 11.46 -9.17 -2.89
CA TYR A 26 11.61 -7.79 -2.44
C TYR A 26 12.96 -7.58 -1.72
N LEU A 27 13.66 -6.48 -2.05
CA LEU A 27 15.00 -6.16 -1.55
C LEU A 27 15.02 -4.88 -0.70
N GLY A 28 13.86 -4.23 -0.51
CA GLY A 28 13.71 -3.01 0.25
C GLY A 28 13.16 -1.86 -0.58
N GLY A 29 12.75 -0.80 0.11
CA GLY A 29 12.19 0.38 -0.54
C GLY A 29 12.24 1.61 0.35
N THR A 30 11.88 2.72 -0.27
CA THR A 30 11.71 4.04 0.33
C THR A 30 10.34 4.59 -0.09
N LEU A 31 10.08 5.84 0.25
CA LEU A 31 8.90 6.55 -0.24
C LEU A 31 8.90 6.74 -1.77
N GLU A 32 10.07 6.84 -2.37
CA GLU A 32 10.27 7.10 -3.80
C GLU A 32 10.16 5.85 -4.67
N GLY A 33 10.28 4.68 -4.07
CA GLY A 33 10.21 3.42 -4.82
C GLY A 33 10.76 2.22 -4.10
N SER A 34 10.88 1.11 -4.80
CA SER A 34 11.43 -0.12 -4.27
C SER A 34 12.35 -0.85 -5.24
N ARG A 35 13.18 -1.71 -4.66
CA ARG A 35 14.08 -2.63 -5.37
C ARG A 35 13.66 -4.06 -5.13
N PHE A 36 13.63 -4.87 -6.18
CA PHE A 36 13.31 -6.29 -6.10
C PHE A 36 14.02 -7.09 -7.20
N GLU A 37 14.19 -8.37 -6.96
CA GLU A 37 14.68 -9.31 -7.96
C GLU A 37 13.49 -10.03 -8.59
N LEU A 38 13.35 -9.94 -9.90
CA LEU A 38 12.40 -10.70 -10.69
C LEU A 38 13.11 -11.92 -11.27
N SER A 39 12.63 -13.11 -10.98
CA SER A 39 13.24 -14.38 -11.37
C SER A 39 12.24 -15.24 -12.15
N PHE A 40 12.70 -15.88 -13.21
CA PHE A 40 11.89 -16.75 -14.07
C PHE A 40 12.35 -18.21 -13.90
N ARG A 41 11.40 -19.13 -14.04
CA ARG A 41 11.71 -20.58 -13.96
C ARG A 41 12.71 -21.02 -15.04
N THR A 42 12.77 -20.32 -16.14
CA THR A 42 13.71 -20.52 -17.26
C THR A 42 15.16 -20.17 -16.91
N GLY A 43 15.38 -19.47 -15.78
CA GLY A 43 16.69 -19.20 -15.21
C GLY A 43 17.09 -17.73 -15.17
N GLU A 44 16.42 -16.85 -15.94
CA GLU A 44 16.75 -15.44 -16.01
C GLU A 44 16.40 -14.74 -14.69
N ARG A 45 17.23 -13.76 -14.32
CA ARG A 45 17.07 -12.92 -13.11
C ARG A 45 17.41 -11.49 -13.42
N PHE A 46 16.57 -10.59 -12.93
CA PHE A 46 16.72 -9.15 -13.12
C PHE A 46 16.54 -8.44 -11.78
N THR A 47 17.54 -7.67 -11.36
CA THR A 47 17.38 -6.73 -10.24
C THR A 47 16.80 -5.43 -10.81
N LEU A 48 15.62 -5.06 -10.34
CA LEU A 48 14.83 -3.95 -10.87
C LEU A 48 14.63 -2.89 -9.79
N GLU A 49 14.67 -1.64 -10.20
CA GLU A 49 14.27 -0.48 -9.42
C GLU A 49 13.07 0.19 -10.12
N TRP A 50 12.04 0.53 -9.38
CA TRP A 50 10.86 1.19 -9.90
C TRP A 50 10.25 2.18 -8.92
N ALA A 51 9.41 3.10 -9.43
CA ALA A 51 8.81 4.16 -8.64
C ALA A 51 7.59 3.73 -7.80
N LEU A 52 7.36 2.41 -7.64
CA LEU A 52 6.29 1.89 -6.79
C LEU A 52 6.88 1.29 -5.52
N THR A 53 6.31 1.65 -4.37
CA THR A 53 6.88 1.28 -3.07
C THR A 53 6.14 0.11 -2.43
N GLY A 54 6.90 -0.76 -1.76
CA GLY A 54 6.43 -1.83 -0.89
C GLY A 54 6.44 -3.24 -1.50
N ARG A 55 6.62 -4.21 -0.61
CA ARG A 55 6.67 -5.66 -0.93
C ARG A 55 5.47 -6.15 -1.75
N HIS A 56 4.27 -5.62 -1.47
CA HIS A 56 3.07 -6.00 -2.19
C HIS A 56 3.12 -5.62 -3.68
N GLN A 57 3.82 -4.54 -4.04
CA GLN A 57 4.01 -4.16 -5.44
C GLN A 57 4.97 -5.12 -6.16
N ALA A 58 6.06 -5.56 -5.54
CA ALA A 58 6.91 -6.59 -6.11
C ALA A 58 6.11 -7.88 -6.41
N ARG A 59 5.20 -8.27 -5.50
CA ARG A 59 4.30 -9.41 -5.74
C ARG A 59 3.33 -9.18 -6.90
N ASN A 60 2.80 -7.96 -7.05
CA ASN A 60 1.97 -7.58 -8.20
C ASN A 60 2.77 -7.65 -9.51
N ALA A 61 4.05 -7.25 -9.48
CA ALA A 61 4.95 -7.39 -10.62
C ALA A 61 5.14 -8.86 -11.03
N ALA A 62 5.33 -9.77 -10.05
CA ALA A 62 5.43 -11.20 -10.33
C ALA A 62 4.14 -11.75 -10.96
N ALA A 63 2.97 -11.31 -10.50
CA ALA A 63 1.68 -11.71 -11.07
C ALA A 63 1.53 -11.25 -12.52
N ALA A 64 1.83 -9.98 -12.79
CA ALA A 64 1.79 -9.41 -14.14
C ALA A 64 2.81 -10.09 -15.07
N ALA A 65 4.02 -10.34 -14.56
CA ALA A 65 5.07 -11.04 -15.31
C ALA A 65 4.68 -12.50 -15.62
N ALA A 66 4.04 -13.21 -14.70
CA ALA A 66 3.55 -14.58 -14.94
C ALA A 66 2.48 -14.62 -16.05
N LEU A 67 1.58 -13.62 -16.06
CA LEU A 67 0.61 -13.49 -17.16
C LEU A 67 1.31 -13.19 -18.50
N ALA A 68 2.32 -12.32 -18.51
CA ALA A 68 3.09 -12.00 -19.70
C ALA A 68 3.85 -13.23 -20.26
N VAL A 69 4.45 -14.04 -19.38
CA VAL A 69 5.06 -15.33 -19.75
C VAL A 69 4.01 -16.27 -20.35
N ALA A 70 2.80 -16.31 -19.78
CA ALA A 70 1.73 -17.19 -20.28
C ALA A 70 1.31 -16.88 -21.72
N ILE A 71 1.45 -15.64 -22.15
CA ILE A 71 1.17 -15.20 -23.54
C ILE A 71 2.44 -15.11 -24.42
N GLY A 72 3.58 -15.63 -23.94
CA GLY A 72 4.81 -15.79 -24.73
C GLY A 72 5.72 -14.57 -24.79
N ILE A 73 5.58 -13.59 -23.93
CA ILE A 73 6.50 -12.43 -23.89
C ILE A 73 7.83 -12.87 -23.26
N PRO A 74 9.00 -12.55 -23.87
CA PRO A 74 10.30 -12.89 -23.34
C PRO A 74 10.61 -12.21 -21.99
N PRO A 75 11.35 -12.87 -21.07
CA PRO A 75 11.72 -12.34 -19.77
C PRO A 75 12.36 -10.95 -19.77
N GLU A 76 13.26 -10.66 -20.73
CA GLU A 76 13.94 -9.38 -20.87
C GLU A 76 12.95 -8.25 -21.20
N THR A 77 12.00 -8.54 -22.09
CA THR A 77 10.94 -7.58 -22.44
C THR A 77 10.02 -7.30 -21.26
N ILE A 78 9.69 -8.36 -20.49
CA ILE A 78 8.88 -8.24 -19.27
C ILE A 78 9.61 -7.37 -18.23
N ALA A 79 10.87 -7.66 -17.96
CA ALA A 79 11.69 -6.92 -17.00
C ALA A 79 11.80 -5.43 -17.38
N ALA A 80 12.07 -5.14 -18.66
CA ALA A 80 12.10 -3.78 -19.17
C ALA A 80 10.74 -3.07 -19.05
N GLY A 81 9.63 -3.77 -19.27
CA GLY A 81 8.28 -3.21 -19.19
C GLY A 81 7.85 -2.90 -17.75
N VAL A 82 8.18 -3.77 -16.80
CA VAL A 82 7.75 -3.65 -15.39
C VAL A 82 8.21 -2.34 -14.76
N VAL A 83 9.44 -1.89 -15.02
CA VAL A 83 10.00 -0.66 -14.41
C VAL A 83 9.26 0.61 -14.88
N HIS A 84 8.55 0.55 -15.99
CA HIS A 84 7.75 1.65 -16.52
C HIS A 84 6.31 1.66 -16.02
N ALA A 85 5.90 0.66 -15.25
CA ALA A 85 4.54 0.61 -14.68
C ALA A 85 4.29 1.81 -13.78
N ARG A 86 3.10 2.39 -13.91
CA ARG A 86 2.61 3.50 -13.10
C ARG A 86 1.24 3.15 -12.56
N LEU A 87 0.96 3.54 -11.32
CA LEU A 87 -0.36 3.40 -10.75
C LEU A 87 -1.18 4.66 -11.06
N PRO A 88 -2.40 4.52 -11.58
CA PRO A 88 -3.27 5.67 -11.82
C PRO A 88 -3.87 6.18 -10.50
N GLY A 89 -4.14 7.49 -10.45
CA GLY A 89 -4.93 8.13 -9.41
C GLY A 89 -4.25 8.17 -8.04
N MET A 90 -5.06 8.02 -6.98
CA MET A 90 -4.69 8.14 -5.57
C MET A 90 -4.12 6.82 -5.01
N ARG A 91 -3.08 6.30 -5.64
CA ARG A 91 -2.36 5.10 -5.20
C ARG A 91 -0.93 5.48 -4.86
N SER A 92 -0.69 5.77 -3.58
CA SER A 92 0.61 6.23 -3.04
C SER A 92 1.16 7.47 -3.78
N LYS A 93 0.26 8.40 -4.17
CA LYS A 93 0.65 9.68 -4.77
C LYS A 93 1.37 10.52 -3.72
N VAL A 94 2.64 10.85 -3.97
CA VAL A 94 3.47 11.66 -3.08
C VAL A 94 3.43 13.12 -3.52
N THR A 95 3.15 14.03 -2.59
CA THR A 95 3.18 15.48 -2.79
C THR A 95 3.96 16.11 -1.63
N ARG A 96 4.90 16.99 -1.92
CA ARG A 96 5.62 17.80 -0.91
C ARG A 96 5.10 19.22 -0.93
N LEU A 97 4.61 19.68 0.20
CA LEU A 97 4.00 21.00 0.36
C LEU A 97 4.38 21.57 1.73
N ASP A 98 4.93 22.78 1.75
CA ASP A 98 5.28 23.54 2.97
C ASP A 98 6.07 22.70 4.00
N GLY A 99 7.10 21.98 3.53
CA GLY A 99 7.95 21.14 4.34
C GLY A 99 7.35 19.82 4.81
N VAL A 100 6.08 19.54 4.49
CA VAL A 100 5.36 18.30 4.82
C VAL A 100 5.28 17.40 3.59
N THR A 101 5.50 16.09 3.79
CA THR A 101 5.30 15.10 2.74
C THR A 101 3.94 14.42 2.91
N TYR A 102 3.08 14.54 1.92
CA TYR A 102 1.75 13.91 1.88
C TYR A 102 1.79 12.70 0.96
N VAL A 103 1.27 11.58 1.43
CA VAL A 103 1.08 10.35 0.65
C VAL A 103 -0.42 10.05 0.58
N ASN A 104 -1.00 10.25 -0.61
CA ASN A 104 -2.39 9.96 -0.88
C ASN A 104 -2.53 8.54 -1.46
N ASP A 105 -3.06 7.61 -0.65
CA ASP A 105 -3.37 6.22 -1.03
C ASP A 105 -4.89 5.94 -0.86
N ALA A 106 -5.72 6.94 -1.18
CA ALA A 106 -7.16 6.95 -0.92
C ALA A 106 -8.02 6.29 -2.01
N TYR A 107 -7.41 5.60 -2.97
CA TYR A 107 -8.18 4.94 -4.04
C TYR A 107 -9.13 3.87 -3.51
N ASN A 108 -8.65 3.00 -2.64
CA ASN A 108 -9.44 1.97 -1.96
C ASN A 108 -8.71 1.41 -0.74
N ALA A 109 -9.48 0.75 0.16
CA ALA A 109 -8.93 0.08 1.32
C ALA A 109 -9.66 -1.24 1.60
N ASN A 110 -8.88 -2.23 2.02
CA ASN A 110 -9.33 -3.46 2.63
C ASN A 110 -8.30 -3.90 3.69
N PRO A 111 -8.61 -4.84 4.59
CA PRO A 111 -7.71 -5.22 5.67
C PRO A 111 -6.30 -5.63 5.22
N GLY A 112 -6.21 -6.36 4.11
CA GLY A 112 -4.92 -6.77 3.54
C GLY A 112 -4.08 -5.60 3.04
N SER A 113 -4.70 -4.66 2.30
CA SER A 113 -4.01 -3.50 1.76
C SER A 113 -3.63 -2.48 2.83
N MET A 114 -4.43 -2.34 3.91
CA MET A 114 -4.11 -1.49 5.06
C MET A 114 -2.90 -2.05 5.81
N ARG A 115 -2.88 -3.35 6.13
CA ARG A 115 -1.71 -4.00 6.75
C ARG A 115 -0.45 -3.88 5.89
N ALA A 116 -0.57 -4.09 4.59
CA ALA A 116 0.56 -3.95 3.66
C ALA A 116 1.12 -2.51 3.62
N ALA A 117 0.24 -1.50 3.68
CA ALA A 117 0.65 -0.10 3.71
C ALA A 117 1.37 0.25 5.01
N LEU A 118 0.85 -0.18 6.18
CA LEU A 118 1.53 0.04 7.46
C LEU A 118 2.88 -0.68 7.52
N ALA A 119 2.96 -1.93 7.05
CA ALA A 119 4.21 -2.67 6.98
C ALA A 119 5.25 -1.99 6.06
N ASN A 120 4.81 -1.40 4.94
CA ASN A 120 5.68 -0.65 4.06
C ASN A 120 6.19 0.65 4.72
N LEU A 121 5.30 1.41 5.38
CA LEU A 121 5.68 2.63 6.11
C LEU A 121 6.71 2.31 7.21
N ALA A 122 6.59 1.18 7.89
CA ALA A 122 7.50 0.76 8.95
C ALA A 122 8.96 0.56 8.48
N GLU A 123 9.19 0.42 7.17
CA GLU A 123 10.54 0.27 6.62
C GLU A 123 11.32 1.59 6.59
N PHE A 124 10.63 2.74 6.56
CA PHE A 124 11.29 4.04 6.36
C PHE A 124 10.71 5.22 7.13
N ALA A 125 9.49 5.12 7.68
CA ALA A 125 8.87 6.25 8.38
C ALA A 125 9.36 6.35 9.83
N ASP A 126 9.70 7.56 10.27
CA ASP A 126 9.93 7.86 11.67
C ASP A 126 8.57 8.03 12.39
N PRO A 127 8.24 7.19 13.39
CA PRO A 127 6.98 7.30 14.12
C PRO A 127 6.72 8.69 14.72
N ALA A 128 7.77 9.38 15.17
CA ALA A 128 7.66 10.73 15.77
C ALA A 128 7.25 11.81 14.75
N ARG A 129 7.50 11.53 13.46
CA ARG A 129 7.18 12.41 12.32
C ARG A 129 6.00 11.92 11.49
N LEU A 130 5.40 10.78 11.87
CA LEU A 130 4.30 10.18 11.13
C LEU A 130 2.94 10.67 11.62
N VAL A 131 2.08 11.04 10.67
CA VAL A 131 0.66 11.27 10.87
C VAL A 131 -0.11 10.30 9.99
N LEU A 132 -0.93 9.45 10.59
CA LEU A 132 -1.79 8.53 9.87
C LEU A 132 -3.22 9.05 9.82
N VAL A 133 -3.80 9.14 8.62
CA VAL A 133 -5.23 9.43 8.40
C VAL A 133 -5.85 8.17 7.78
N LEU A 134 -6.46 7.34 8.63
CA LEU A 134 -7.02 6.05 8.23
C LEU A 134 -8.53 6.15 8.06
N GLY A 135 -9.00 6.01 6.85
CA GLY A 135 -10.42 5.95 6.51
C GLY A 135 -10.99 4.55 6.67
N GLU A 136 -12.29 4.50 6.93
CA GLU A 136 -13.09 3.28 7.05
C GLU A 136 -12.92 2.35 5.84
N MET A 137 -12.86 1.06 6.11
CA MET A 137 -12.89 -0.01 5.11
C MET A 137 -14.34 -0.47 4.93
N ARG A 138 -14.82 -0.47 3.69
CA ARG A 138 -16.18 -0.91 3.37
C ARG A 138 -16.25 -2.36 2.95
N GLU A 139 -17.47 -2.89 2.87
CA GLU A 139 -17.77 -4.23 2.37
C GLU A 139 -17.22 -5.38 3.24
N LEU A 140 -17.02 -5.15 4.53
CA LEU A 140 -16.49 -6.14 5.47
C LEU A 140 -17.56 -7.00 6.13
N GLY A 141 -18.84 -6.63 5.99
CA GLY A 141 -19.96 -7.37 6.61
C GLY A 141 -19.78 -7.50 8.12
N GLY A 142 -20.02 -8.69 8.67
CA GLY A 142 -19.97 -8.93 10.11
C GLY A 142 -18.58 -8.76 10.76
N SER A 143 -17.51 -8.69 9.99
CA SER A 143 -16.14 -8.48 10.51
C SER A 143 -15.74 -7.02 10.66
N GLU A 144 -16.58 -6.07 10.25
CA GLU A 144 -16.28 -4.65 10.13
C GLU A 144 -15.64 -4.07 11.41
N ALA A 145 -16.31 -4.17 12.54
CA ALA A 145 -15.83 -3.62 13.82
C ALA A 145 -14.52 -4.25 14.29
N ALA A 146 -14.36 -5.57 14.08
CA ALA A 146 -13.16 -6.29 14.46
C ALA A 146 -11.95 -5.89 13.61
N GLU A 147 -12.12 -5.75 12.29
CA GLU A 147 -11.04 -5.35 11.38
C GLU A 147 -10.61 -3.89 11.61
N HIS A 148 -11.53 -2.97 11.89
CA HIS A 148 -11.18 -1.58 12.21
C HIS A 148 -10.43 -1.48 13.53
N ARG A 149 -10.84 -2.23 14.57
CA ARG A 149 -10.12 -2.28 15.84
C ARG A 149 -8.72 -2.84 15.66
N ALA A 150 -8.58 -3.97 14.97
CA ALA A 150 -7.30 -4.60 14.68
C ALA A 150 -6.37 -3.68 13.88
N LEU A 151 -6.91 -2.86 12.96
CA LEU A 151 -6.14 -1.88 12.21
C LEU A 151 -5.55 -0.78 13.12
N VAL A 152 -6.36 -0.23 14.03
CA VAL A 152 -5.90 0.79 14.99
C VAL A 152 -4.84 0.21 15.93
N GLU A 153 -5.08 -0.97 16.49
CA GLU A 153 -4.12 -1.68 17.34
C GLU A 153 -2.79 -1.92 16.60
N ASN A 154 -2.85 -2.39 15.36
CA ASN A 154 -1.67 -2.60 14.55
C ASN A 154 -0.91 -1.30 14.27
N ALA A 155 -1.61 -0.20 13.96
CA ALA A 155 -0.99 1.10 13.72
C ALA A 155 -0.26 1.63 14.97
N LEU A 156 -0.90 1.56 16.16
CA LEU A 156 -0.33 2.02 17.41
C LEU A 156 0.85 1.15 17.89
N GLN A 157 0.79 -0.16 17.65
CA GLN A 157 1.89 -1.09 17.94
C GLN A 157 3.08 -0.92 17.01
N THR A 158 2.82 -0.72 15.71
CA THR A 158 3.87 -0.57 14.70
C THR A 158 4.59 0.78 14.83
N PHE A 159 3.86 1.83 15.23
CA PHE A 159 4.36 3.20 15.30
C PHE A 159 4.08 3.82 16.67
N PRO A 160 4.86 3.47 17.71
CA PRO A 160 4.68 4.06 19.05
C PRO A 160 4.78 5.59 19.00
N GLY A 161 3.76 6.28 19.51
CA GLY A 161 3.68 7.74 19.53
C GLY A 161 3.20 8.40 18.23
N VAL A 162 2.75 7.62 17.24
CA VAL A 162 2.17 8.14 15.99
C VAL A 162 0.95 9.03 16.27
N ARG A 163 0.80 10.09 15.50
CA ARG A 163 -0.43 10.89 15.47
C ARG A 163 -1.44 10.21 14.55
N LEU A 164 -2.42 9.53 15.15
CA LEU A 164 -3.41 8.72 14.44
C LEU A 164 -4.78 9.41 14.41
N LEU A 165 -5.29 9.61 13.21
CA LEU A 165 -6.63 10.12 12.93
C LEU A 165 -7.40 9.03 12.18
N THR A 166 -8.64 8.76 12.62
CA THR A 166 -9.55 7.81 11.96
C THR A 166 -10.78 8.52 11.43
N VAL A 167 -11.24 8.11 10.24
CA VAL A 167 -12.39 8.70 9.56
C VAL A 167 -13.41 7.63 9.22
N GLY A 168 -14.61 7.78 9.75
CA GLY A 168 -15.74 6.87 9.56
C GLY A 168 -16.24 6.29 10.87
N ARG A 169 -17.52 5.91 10.87
CA ARG A 169 -18.23 5.43 12.07
C ARG A 169 -17.86 4.01 12.47
N ALA A 170 -17.42 3.21 11.51
CA ALA A 170 -17.07 1.81 11.74
C ALA A 170 -15.87 1.63 12.70
N PHE A 171 -15.05 2.66 12.89
CA PHE A 171 -13.97 2.62 13.88
C PHE A 171 -14.47 2.54 15.32
N GLY A 172 -15.68 3.06 15.63
CA GLY A 172 -16.19 3.12 16.98
C GLY A 172 -15.30 3.96 17.92
N GLU A 173 -15.20 3.56 19.19
CA GLU A 173 -14.25 4.16 20.12
C GLU A 173 -12.88 3.52 19.94
N CYS A 174 -11.87 4.35 19.64
CA CYS A 174 -10.49 3.92 19.41
C CYS A 174 -9.53 4.71 20.31
N PRO A 175 -9.23 4.23 21.52
CA PRO A 175 -8.24 4.87 22.38
C PRO A 175 -6.90 5.04 21.65
N GLY A 176 -6.33 6.24 21.73
CA GLY A 176 -5.07 6.57 21.06
C GLY A 176 -5.22 7.13 19.63
N ALA A 177 -6.45 7.26 19.13
CA ALA A 177 -6.74 7.91 17.86
C ALA A 177 -7.72 9.08 18.03
N LEU A 178 -7.55 10.13 17.22
CA LEU A 178 -8.57 11.17 17.06
C LEU A 178 -9.59 10.70 16.00
N ARG A 179 -10.86 10.60 16.40
CA ARG A 179 -11.92 10.11 15.52
C ARG A 179 -12.74 11.23 14.91
N PHE A 180 -13.07 11.06 13.63
CA PHE A 180 -13.93 11.94 12.84
C PHE A 180 -14.95 11.11 12.10
N ASP A 181 -16.17 11.64 11.90
CA ASP A 181 -17.19 10.96 11.13
C ASP A 181 -17.00 11.19 9.61
N ARG A 182 -16.44 12.34 9.20
CA ARG A 182 -16.20 12.71 7.81
C ARG A 182 -14.82 13.27 7.57
N SER A 183 -14.33 13.11 6.35
CA SER A 183 -12.97 13.49 5.95
C SER A 183 -12.70 14.99 6.04
N GLU A 184 -13.69 15.81 5.73
CA GLU A 184 -13.58 17.27 5.77
C GLU A 184 -13.38 17.82 7.19
N GLU A 185 -13.87 17.10 8.20
CA GLU A 185 -13.72 17.47 9.61
C GLU A 185 -12.26 17.37 10.10
N VAL A 186 -11.44 16.59 9.38
CA VAL A 186 -10.03 16.38 9.70
C VAL A 186 -9.17 17.60 9.36
N VAL A 187 -9.56 18.39 8.35
CA VAL A 187 -8.70 19.42 7.72
C VAL A 187 -8.10 20.39 8.74
N GLU A 188 -8.91 20.99 9.60
CA GLU A 188 -8.41 21.94 10.60
C GLU A 188 -7.51 21.29 11.65
N THR A 189 -7.88 20.07 12.07
CA THR A 189 -7.07 19.32 13.05
C THR A 189 -5.74 18.91 12.46
N LEU A 190 -5.74 18.40 11.23
CA LEU A 190 -4.52 18.02 10.52
C LEU A 190 -3.59 19.23 10.34
N ALA A 191 -4.12 20.37 9.91
CA ALA A 191 -3.34 21.60 9.73
C ALA A 191 -2.66 22.09 11.03
N LYS A 192 -3.28 21.85 12.19
CA LYS A 192 -2.70 22.18 13.52
C LYS A 192 -1.69 21.14 14.01
N LEU A 193 -1.80 19.90 13.55
CA LEU A 193 -0.96 18.78 13.98
C LEU A 193 0.34 18.66 13.21
N VAL A 194 0.32 18.98 11.91
CA VAL A 194 1.50 18.80 11.03
C VAL A 194 2.58 19.83 11.34
N ARG A 195 3.82 19.40 11.15
CA ARG A 195 5.03 20.20 11.35
C ARG A 195 5.98 19.99 10.18
N ASP A 196 6.90 20.91 9.98
CA ASP A 196 7.96 20.75 8.99
C ASP A 196 8.72 19.42 9.20
N GLY A 197 8.95 18.69 8.11
CA GLY A 197 9.57 17.38 8.09
C GLY A 197 8.62 16.20 8.40
N ASP A 198 7.32 16.44 8.60
CA ASP A 198 6.35 15.36 8.82
C ASP A 198 5.99 14.60 7.55
N LEU A 199 5.62 13.32 7.74
CA LEU A 199 5.02 12.45 6.74
C LEU A 199 3.55 12.22 7.10
N VAL A 200 2.63 12.65 6.24
CA VAL A 200 1.19 12.41 6.36
C VAL A 200 0.81 11.30 5.37
N PHE A 201 0.26 10.20 5.87
CA PHE A 201 -0.22 9.10 5.04
C PHE A 201 -1.74 8.98 5.17
N ALA A 202 -2.47 9.09 4.05
CA ALA A 202 -3.93 8.98 4.00
C ALA A 202 -4.36 7.76 3.18
N LYS A 203 -5.16 6.85 3.81
CA LYS A 203 -5.70 5.67 3.16
C LYS A 203 -7.07 5.30 3.70
N GLY A 204 -8.01 5.01 2.79
CA GLY A 204 -9.38 4.61 3.12
C GLY A 204 -10.11 4.05 1.91
N SER A 205 -11.31 3.49 2.13
CA SER A 205 -12.18 3.06 1.04
C SER A 205 -12.64 4.26 0.21
N ARG A 206 -12.82 4.07 -1.11
CA ARG A 206 -13.18 5.13 -2.05
C ARG A 206 -14.37 5.98 -1.60
N GLY A 207 -15.39 5.36 -1.03
CA GLY A 207 -16.60 6.04 -0.57
C GLY A 207 -16.43 6.88 0.70
N ILE A 208 -15.27 6.83 1.38
CA ILE A 208 -14.93 7.69 2.52
C ILE A 208 -14.29 8.99 2.06
N ALA A 209 -13.68 8.97 0.87
CA ALA A 209 -13.01 10.11 0.27
C ALA A 209 -11.96 10.75 1.21
N VAL A 210 -11.12 9.90 1.83
CA VAL A 210 -10.15 10.36 2.86
C VAL A 210 -9.14 11.38 2.32
N GLU A 211 -8.97 11.47 1.00
CA GLU A 211 -8.20 12.53 0.33
C GLU A 211 -8.71 13.94 0.65
N LEU A 212 -10.00 14.09 1.00
CA LEU A 212 -10.57 15.39 1.38
C LEU A 212 -10.02 15.92 2.71
N ALA A 213 -9.42 15.06 3.53
CA ALA A 213 -8.68 15.46 4.73
C ALA A 213 -7.35 16.18 4.41
N LEU A 214 -6.81 15.97 3.20
CA LEU A 214 -5.54 16.53 2.77
C LEU A 214 -5.71 17.92 2.15
N PRO A 215 -4.64 18.77 2.14
CA PRO A 215 -4.61 19.99 1.36
C PRO A 215 -4.93 19.72 -0.12
N GLU A 216 -5.59 20.66 -0.79
CA GLU A 216 -6.06 20.46 -2.17
C GLU A 216 -4.92 20.06 -3.13
N ALA A 217 -3.75 20.66 -3.00
CA ALA A 217 -2.57 20.33 -3.81
C ALA A 217 -2.06 18.88 -3.59
N ALA A 218 -2.43 18.22 -2.49
CA ALA A 218 -2.02 16.86 -2.13
C ALA A 218 -3.08 15.79 -2.44
N ARG A 219 -4.25 16.18 -2.93
CA ARG A 219 -5.37 15.28 -3.28
C ARG A 219 -5.14 14.45 -4.54
#